data_36e3583048f6c1393d6e5fa976d61567
#
_entry.id   36e3583048f6c1393d6e5fa976d61567
#
_cell.length_a   1.000
_cell.length_b   1.000
_cell.length_c   1.000
_cell.angle_alpha   90.00
_cell.angle_beta   90.00
_cell.angle_gamma   90.00
#
_symmetry.space_group_name_H-M   'P 1'
#
loop_
_entity.id
_entity.type
_entity.pdbx_description
1 polymer ?
#
loop_
_entity_poly.entity_id
_entity_poly.type
_entity_poly.pdbx_seq_one_letter_code
_entity_poly.pdbx_strand_id
1 'polypeptide(L)'
;VEAAGGNQILLQGGHHPKKRLDYYEEMLRGNKESWPAIWIHGFSPSEIQHFARLNGMPSMAVLEKLKAAGLDSIPGGGAEILADRVRKVIAPGKTMAGEWIDIMEEAHLIGLPTTVTMMFSHIETFAERVEHFLRVRESQDKTGGYTAFIPWTFQPGNTPLMKIPALRKQIEDLGYLGSSDYLRTLAISRIALDNFRNLQSSWVTQGKAVGQLTLHYGANDLGSLMMEESVVSEAGVSHPLTRRDLDEMIVGAGFQPVLRDNGYNPVA
;
A
#
# COMPACT_ATOMS: atom_id res chain seq x y z
N VAL A 1 -7.25 17.90 -8.83
CA VAL A 1 -7.68 16.49 -8.84
C VAL A 1 -9.05 16.40 -9.52
N GLU A 2 -10.12 16.97 -8.94
CA GLU A 2 -11.50 16.86 -9.44
C GLU A 2 -11.66 17.36 -10.90
N ALA A 3 -11.14 18.56 -11.21
CA ALA A 3 -11.17 19.12 -12.56
C ALA A 3 -10.50 18.23 -13.64
N ALA A 4 -9.65 17.33 -13.25
CA ALA A 4 -9.00 16.35 -14.14
C ALA A 4 -9.65 14.94 -14.05
N GLY A 5 -10.83 14.84 -13.41
CA GLY A 5 -11.58 13.59 -13.26
C GLY A 5 -11.03 12.65 -12.18
N GLY A 6 -10.15 13.11 -11.33
CA GLY A 6 -9.65 12.35 -10.18
C GLY A 6 -10.66 12.33 -9.04
N ASN A 7 -10.74 11.22 -8.35
CA ASN A 7 -11.70 10.98 -7.27
C ASN A 7 -11.04 10.62 -5.93
N GLN A 8 -9.70 10.56 -5.88
CA GLN A 8 -8.96 10.17 -4.67
C GLN A 8 -7.68 11.00 -4.51
N ILE A 9 -7.32 11.25 -3.26
CA ILE A 9 -6.00 11.73 -2.85
C ILE A 9 -5.35 10.62 -2.03
N LEU A 10 -4.13 10.22 -2.41
CA LEU A 10 -3.24 9.41 -1.56
C LEU A 10 -2.36 10.37 -0.75
N LEU A 11 -2.61 10.44 0.55
CA LEU A 11 -1.99 11.40 1.45
C LEU A 11 -1.02 10.71 2.41
N GLN A 12 0.27 10.80 2.17
CA GLN A 12 1.33 10.32 3.05
C GLN A 12 2.39 11.41 3.20
N GLY A 13 2.59 11.93 4.42
CA GLY A 13 3.45 13.08 4.70
C GLY A 13 4.65 12.79 5.59
N GLY A 14 4.77 11.56 6.11
CA GLY A 14 5.83 11.14 7.03
C GLY A 14 5.72 11.74 8.43
N HIS A 15 6.80 11.62 9.21
CA HIS A 15 6.84 11.94 10.64
C HIS A 15 7.29 13.38 10.90
N HIS A 16 6.42 14.36 10.71
CA HIS A 16 6.77 15.75 10.99
C HIS A 16 6.94 15.99 12.50
N PRO A 17 8.11 16.50 12.98
CA PRO A 17 8.43 16.49 14.40
C PRO A 17 7.62 17.48 15.26
N LYS A 18 6.93 18.44 14.66
CA LYS A 18 6.22 19.52 15.36
C LYS A 18 4.72 19.61 15.04
N LYS A 19 4.26 19.00 13.94
CA LYS A 19 2.85 19.07 13.57
C LYS A 19 2.05 18.10 14.44
N ARG A 20 1.14 18.66 15.24
CA ARG A 20 0.25 17.90 16.12
C ARG A 20 -1.00 17.46 15.35
N LEU A 21 -1.83 16.66 15.99
CA LEU A 21 -3.00 16.05 15.37
C LEU A 21 -4.01 17.10 14.86
N ASP A 22 -4.19 18.21 15.58
CA ASP A 22 -5.07 19.31 15.22
C ASP A 22 -4.79 19.87 13.81
N TYR A 23 -3.51 19.98 13.43
CA TYR A 23 -3.12 20.36 12.07
C TYR A 23 -3.67 19.42 11.00
N TYR A 24 -3.59 18.11 11.24
CA TYR A 24 -4.08 17.10 10.29
C TYR A 24 -5.60 17.03 10.26
N GLU A 25 -6.26 17.19 11.41
CA GLU A 25 -7.71 17.30 11.49
C GLU A 25 -8.23 18.51 10.69
N GLU A 26 -7.60 19.69 10.85
CA GLU A 26 -7.97 20.90 10.11
C GLU A 26 -7.75 20.71 8.61
N MET A 27 -6.63 20.11 8.20
CA MET A 27 -6.33 19.81 6.81
C MET A 27 -7.38 18.87 6.18
N LEU A 28 -7.79 17.81 6.88
CA LEU A 28 -8.83 16.88 6.41
C LEU A 28 -10.18 17.57 6.29
N ARG A 29 -10.61 18.34 7.31
CA ARG A 29 -11.87 19.11 7.27
C ARG A 29 -11.90 20.11 6.11
N GLY A 30 -10.83 20.89 5.94
CA GLY A 30 -10.74 21.86 4.85
C GLY A 30 -10.80 21.19 3.45
N ASN A 31 -10.20 20.03 3.30
CA ASN A 31 -10.34 19.23 2.07
C ASN A 31 -11.79 18.78 1.86
N LYS A 32 -12.45 18.24 2.88
CA LYS A 32 -13.84 17.76 2.77
C LYS A 32 -14.84 18.87 2.59
N GLU A 33 -14.63 20.04 3.19
CA GLU A 33 -15.43 21.24 2.97
C GLU A 33 -15.36 21.75 1.52
N SER A 34 -14.15 21.72 0.94
CA SER A 34 -13.91 22.19 -0.43
C SER A 34 -14.29 21.17 -1.49
N TRP A 35 -14.03 19.88 -1.23
CA TRP A 35 -14.21 18.76 -2.17
C TRP A 35 -14.78 17.53 -1.47
N PRO A 36 -16.07 17.54 -1.10
CA PRO A 36 -16.69 16.46 -0.30
C PRO A 36 -16.68 15.10 -0.99
N ALA A 37 -16.66 15.07 -2.32
CA ALA A 37 -16.65 13.83 -3.12
C ALA A 37 -15.26 13.18 -3.25
N ILE A 38 -14.18 13.91 -2.94
CA ILE A 38 -12.83 13.37 -3.03
C ILE A 38 -12.58 12.40 -1.85
N TRP A 39 -12.22 11.17 -2.19
CA TRP A 39 -11.83 10.15 -1.22
C TRP A 39 -10.42 10.42 -0.69
N ILE A 40 -10.26 10.49 0.63
CA ILE A 40 -8.96 10.68 1.26
C ILE A 40 -8.47 9.33 1.78
N HIS A 41 -7.51 8.75 1.04
CA HIS A 41 -6.76 7.55 1.42
C HIS A 41 -5.47 8.00 2.06
N GLY A 42 -5.41 8.08 3.38
CA GLY A 42 -4.38 8.86 4.04
C GLY A 42 -3.66 8.17 5.18
N PHE A 43 -2.45 8.64 5.39
CA PHE A 43 -1.53 8.25 6.45
C PHE A 43 -1.05 6.79 6.34
N SER A 44 -0.31 6.36 7.34
CA SER A 44 0.16 4.99 7.49
C SER A 44 0.14 4.63 8.98
N PRO A 45 0.18 3.35 9.38
CA PRO A 45 0.30 2.98 10.80
C PRO A 45 1.45 3.66 11.51
N SER A 46 2.59 3.86 10.83
CA SER A 46 3.73 4.58 11.41
C SER A 46 3.44 6.06 11.67
N GLU A 47 2.68 6.73 10.80
CA GLU A 47 2.24 8.12 11.01
C GLU A 47 1.20 8.19 12.13
N ILE A 48 0.24 7.26 12.18
CA ILE A 48 -0.74 7.15 13.28
C ILE A 48 -0.02 6.98 14.63
N GLN A 49 0.95 6.07 14.70
CA GLN A 49 1.76 5.88 15.90
C GLN A 49 2.55 7.15 16.27
N HIS A 50 3.11 7.84 15.27
CA HIS A 50 3.81 9.10 15.48
C HIS A 50 2.86 10.17 16.06
N PHE A 51 1.65 10.32 15.51
CA PHE A 51 0.64 11.24 16.03
C PHE A 51 0.23 10.88 17.46
N ALA A 52 0.03 9.60 17.74
CA ALA A 52 -0.29 9.11 19.08
C ALA A 52 0.78 9.52 20.11
N ARG A 53 2.05 9.26 19.79
CA ARG A 53 3.20 9.64 20.65
C ARG A 53 3.32 11.16 20.83
N LEU A 54 3.19 11.92 19.74
CA LEU A 54 3.34 13.38 19.77
C LEU A 54 2.23 14.07 20.57
N ASN A 55 1.04 13.49 20.61
CA ASN A 55 -0.13 14.04 21.30
C ASN A 55 -0.40 13.38 22.67
N GLY A 56 0.36 12.34 23.05
CA GLY A 56 0.19 11.63 24.31
C GLY A 56 -1.16 10.91 24.43
N MET A 57 -1.65 10.32 23.33
CA MET A 57 -2.95 9.62 23.29
C MET A 57 -2.83 8.25 22.61
N PRO A 58 -3.77 7.32 22.83
CA PRO A 58 -3.79 6.03 22.15
C PRO A 58 -4.02 6.18 20.62
N SER A 59 -3.52 5.21 19.83
CA SER A 59 -3.74 5.14 18.38
C SER A 59 -5.22 5.12 17.99
N MET A 60 -6.04 4.40 18.72
CA MET A 60 -7.50 4.38 18.56
C MET A 60 -8.10 5.80 18.61
N ALA A 61 -7.73 6.61 19.59
CA ALA A 61 -8.24 7.97 19.71
C ALA A 61 -7.77 8.89 18.57
N VAL A 62 -6.56 8.65 18.04
CA VAL A 62 -6.07 9.32 16.82
C VAL A 62 -6.93 8.95 15.62
N LEU A 63 -7.17 7.66 15.42
CA LEU A 63 -7.98 7.13 14.32
C LEU A 63 -9.41 7.68 14.34
N GLU A 64 -10.07 7.68 15.51
CA GLU A 64 -11.41 8.25 15.69
C GLU A 64 -11.47 9.73 15.29
N LYS A 65 -10.48 10.51 15.70
CA LYS A 65 -10.38 11.95 15.38
C LYS A 65 -10.15 12.19 13.88
N LEU A 66 -9.24 11.44 13.26
CA LEU A 66 -8.97 11.56 11.82
C LEU A 66 -10.19 11.13 11.00
N LYS A 67 -10.88 10.06 11.38
CA LYS A 67 -12.15 9.65 10.75
C LYS A 67 -13.21 10.73 10.87
N ALA A 68 -13.41 11.29 12.07
CA ALA A 68 -14.35 12.38 12.29
C ALA A 68 -13.99 13.67 11.51
N ALA A 69 -12.70 13.87 11.19
CA ALA A 69 -12.24 14.96 10.38
C ALA A 69 -12.36 14.74 8.86
N GLY A 70 -12.71 13.50 8.41
CA GLY A 70 -12.97 13.20 7.02
C GLY A 70 -11.96 12.23 6.36
N LEU A 71 -11.16 11.50 7.13
CA LEU A 71 -10.36 10.39 6.60
C LEU A 71 -11.29 9.25 6.17
N ASP A 72 -11.16 8.77 4.93
CA ASP A 72 -12.03 7.73 4.38
C ASP A 72 -11.40 6.32 4.46
N SER A 73 -10.07 6.21 4.39
CA SER A 73 -9.37 4.91 4.43
C SER A 73 -7.87 5.08 4.69
N ILE A 74 -7.19 4.00 5.07
CA ILE A 74 -5.75 4.01 5.35
C ILE A 74 -5.00 3.09 4.37
N PRO A 75 -3.97 3.61 3.67
CA PRO A 75 -3.12 2.79 2.81
C PRO A 75 -2.24 1.82 3.61
N GLY A 76 -1.92 0.69 3.01
CA GLY A 76 -1.03 -0.34 3.56
C GLY A 76 0.45 0.08 3.64
N GLY A 77 0.74 1.35 3.46
CA GLY A 77 2.10 1.89 3.49
C GLY A 77 2.84 1.58 4.79
N GLY A 78 4.14 1.37 4.67
CA GLY A 78 4.99 1.01 5.80
C GLY A 78 4.86 -0.43 6.27
N ALA A 79 4.05 -1.29 5.64
CA ALA A 79 4.04 -2.72 5.92
C ALA A 79 5.37 -3.37 5.51
N GLU A 80 5.90 -3.00 4.38
CA GLU A 80 7.10 -3.58 3.76
C GLU A 80 7.05 -5.12 3.82
N ILE A 81 7.81 -5.74 4.73
CA ILE A 81 7.64 -7.13 5.19
C ILE A 81 7.32 -7.09 6.69
N LEU A 82 6.25 -7.78 7.11
CA LEU A 82 5.83 -7.86 8.52
C LEU A 82 6.62 -8.94 9.28
N ALA A 83 7.96 -8.85 9.16
CA ALA A 83 8.95 -9.63 9.90
C ALA A 83 9.94 -8.65 10.55
N ASP A 84 10.03 -8.65 11.87
CA ASP A 84 10.74 -7.62 12.63
C ASP A 84 12.25 -7.56 12.36
N ARG A 85 12.88 -8.69 12.00
CA ARG A 85 14.28 -8.72 11.57
C ARG A 85 14.49 -7.81 10.36
N VAL A 86 13.61 -7.94 9.36
CA VAL A 86 13.66 -7.16 8.12
C VAL A 86 13.36 -5.69 8.41
N ARG A 87 12.27 -5.42 9.15
CA ARG A 87 11.81 -4.06 9.47
C ARG A 87 12.88 -3.22 10.17
N LYS A 88 13.59 -3.79 11.12
CA LYS A 88 14.70 -3.12 11.83
C LYS A 88 15.81 -2.63 10.90
N VAL A 89 15.98 -3.27 9.74
CA VAL A 89 17.03 -2.93 8.78
C VAL A 89 16.52 -1.95 7.71
N ILE A 90 15.36 -2.25 7.08
CA ILE A 90 14.90 -1.49 5.92
C ILE A 90 14.01 -0.30 6.27
N ALA A 91 13.39 -0.33 7.46
CA ALA A 91 12.44 0.68 7.92
C ALA A 91 12.69 1.07 9.39
N PRO A 92 13.93 1.44 9.77
CA PRO A 92 14.23 1.84 11.14
C PRO A 92 13.40 3.06 11.54
N GLY A 93 12.77 2.98 12.72
CA GLY A 93 11.89 4.06 13.22
C GLY A 93 10.44 3.98 12.78
N LYS A 94 10.07 3.05 11.89
CA LYS A 94 8.66 2.71 11.62
C LYS A 94 8.15 1.68 12.65
N THR A 95 6.82 1.51 12.71
CA THR A 95 6.15 0.49 13.55
C THR A 95 6.75 -0.90 13.35
N MET A 96 6.84 -1.71 14.40
CA MET A 96 7.12 -3.14 14.29
C MET A 96 5.90 -3.89 13.71
N ALA A 97 6.06 -5.16 13.36
CA ALA A 97 5.02 -5.92 12.66
C ALA A 97 3.72 -6.01 13.46
N GLY A 98 3.79 -6.30 14.76
CA GLY A 98 2.63 -6.34 15.65
C GLY A 98 1.94 -4.99 15.75
N GLU A 99 2.67 -3.92 16.03
CA GLU A 99 2.12 -2.56 16.13
C GLU A 99 1.44 -2.11 14.81
N TRP A 100 1.98 -2.51 13.65
CA TRP A 100 1.38 -2.22 12.36
C TRP A 100 0.01 -2.90 12.22
N ILE A 101 -0.08 -4.18 12.58
CA ILE A 101 -1.33 -4.97 12.55
C ILE A 101 -2.34 -4.37 13.54
N ASP A 102 -1.93 -4.12 14.79
CA ASP A 102 -2.80 -3.59 15.83
C ASP A 102 -3.48 -2.29 15.39
N ILE A 103 -2.74 -1.36 14.80
CA ILE A 103 -3.28 -0.07 14.30
C ILE A 103 -4.27 -0.29 13.15
N MET A 104 -4.00 -1.23 12.24
CA MET A 104 -4.94 -1.55 11.16
C MET A 104 -6.22 -2.21 11.70
N GLU A 105 -6.10 -3.12 12.65
CA GLU A 105 -7.26 -3.74 13.31
C GLU A 105 -8.08 -2.69 14.08
N GLU A 106 -7.45 -1.74 14.78
CA GLU A 106 -8.12 -0.61 15.42
C GLU A 106 -8.89 0.24 14.40
N ALA A 107 -8.31 0.51 13.22
CA ALA A 107 -8.98 1.22 12.14
C ALA A 107 -10.24 0.45 11.65
N HIS A 108 -10.13 -0.87 11.50
CA HIS A 108 -11.26 -1.71 11.11
C HIS A 108 -12.40 -1.69 12.15
N LEU A 109 -12.08 -1.71 13.45
CA LEU A 109 -13.08 -1.67 14.53
C LEU A 109 -13.95 -0.42 14.46
N ILE A 110 -13.44 0.70 14.01
CA ILE A 110 -14.20 1.93 13.83
C ILE A 110 -14.77 2.08 12.41
N GLY A 111 -14.62 1.06 11.55
CA GLY A 111 -15.12 1.07 10.17
C GLY A 111 -14.34 1.97 9.22
N LEU A 112 -13.03 2.12 9.41
CA LEU A 112 -12.10 2.66 8.42
C LEU A 112 -11.53 1.49 7.62
N PRO A 113 -11.84 1.34 6.33
CA PRO A 113 -11.24 0.30 5.49
C PRO A 113 -9.76 0.61 5.23
N THR A 114 -8.98 -0.44 5.03
CA THR A 114 -7.55 -0.28 4.78
C THR A 114 -7.07 -1.16 3.62
N THR A 115 -5.84 -0.95 3.15
CA THR A 115 -5.15 -1.88 2.24
C THR A 115 -3.95 -2.51 2.94
N VAL A 116 -3.37 -3.54 2.33
CA VAL A 116 -2.08 -4.11 2.76
C VAL A 116 -1.13 -4.10 1.59
N THR A 117 0.09 -3.63 1.82
CA THR A 117 1.18 -3.74 0.85
C THR A 117 2.22 -4.77 1.32
N MET A 118 2.93 -5.37 0.39
CA MET A 118 4.14 -6.15 0.66
C MET A 118 5.24 -5.71 -0.30
N MET A 119 6.34 -5.18 0.22
CA MET A 119 7.55 -4.91 -0.54
C MET A 119 8.54 -6.05 -0.34
N PHE A 120 9.00 -6.68 -1.41
CA PHE A 120 9.87 -7.85 -1.36
C PHE A 120 10.99 -7.78 -2.41
N SER A 121 11.84 -8.79 -2.50
CA SER A 121 13.07 -8.84 -3.31
C SER A 121 14.15 -7.87 -2.82
N HIS A 122 14.39 -7.82 -1.49
CA HIS A 122 15.48 -7.07 -0.87
C HIS A 122 16.34 -7.96 0.04
N ILE A 123 16.06 -8.06 1.35
CA ILE A 123 16.87 -8.83 2.33
C ILE A 123 16.06 -9.90 3.05
N GLU A 124 14.78 -10.01 2.73
CA GLU A 124 13.89 -10.99 3.31
C GLU A 124 14.19 -12.40 2.79
N THR A 125 13.80 -13.40 3.57
CA THR A 125 13.75 -14.80 3.20
C THR A 125 12.35 -15.18 2.70
N PHE A 126 12.22 -16.29 1.99
CA PHE A 126 10.90 -16.83 1.63
C PHE A 126 10.04 -17.14 2.86
N ALA A 127 10.65 -17.59 3.96
CA ALA A 127 9.94 -17.81 5.21
C ALA A 127 9.32 -16.52 5.77
N GLU A 128 10.02 -15.41 5.67
CA GLU A 128 9.52 -14.10 6.09
C GLU A 128 8.43 -13.54 5.15
N ARG A 129 8.43 -13.88 3.85
CA ARG A 129 7.28 -13.61 2.96
C ARG A 129 6.05 -14.41 3.42
N VAL A 130 6.24 -15.68 3.78
CA VAL A 130 5.16 -16.52 4.32
C VAL A 130 4.67 -15.98 5.66
N GLU A 131 5.56 -15.56 6.57
CA GLU A 131 5.19 -14.90 7.82
C GLU A 131 4.30 -13.68 7.59
N HIS A 132 4.65 -12.83 6.62
CA HIS A 132 3.82 -11.69 6.22
C HIS A 132 2.40 -12.14 5.80
N PHE A 133 2.29 -13.15 4.92
CA PHE A 133 0.98 -13.66 4.50
C PHE A 133 0.16 -14.19 5.68
N LEU A 134 0.77 -14.96 6.57
CA LEU A 134 0.08 -15.54 7.73
C LEU A 134 -0.46 -14.44 8.66
N ARG A 135 0.36 -13.40 8.96
CA ARG A 135 -0.06 -12.28 9.80
C ARG A 135 -1.24 -11.50 9.21
N VAL A 136 -1.18 -11.15 7.91
CA VAL A 136 -2.26 -10.38 7.29
C VAL A 136 -3.49 -11.23 7.06
N ARG A 137 -3.34 -12.54 6.79
CA ARG A 137 -4.45 -13.49 6.71
C ARG A 137 -5.22 -13.58 8.02
N GLU A 138 -4.49 -13.80 9.13
CA GLU A 138 -5.07 -13.87 10.47
C GLU A 138 -5.81 -12.59 10.84
N SER A 139 -5.21 -11.44 10.57
CA SER A 139 -5.84 -10.14 10.80
C SER A 139 -7.10 -9.93 9.93
N GLN A 140 -7.08 -10.38 8.67
CA GLN A 140 -8.24 -10.32 7.79
C GLN A 140 -9.37 -11.27 8.27
N ASP A 141 -9.04 -12.49 8.70
CA ASP A 141 -10.02 -13.42 9.28
C ASP A 141 -10.68 -12.82 10.54
N LYS A 142 -9.94 -12.07 11.32
CA LYS A 142 -10.39 -11.42 12.54
C LYS A 142 -11.30 -10.20 12.29
N THR A 143 -10.98 -9.37 11.29
CA THR A 143 -11.61 -8.05 11.13
C THR A 143 -12.36 -7.85 9.81
N GLY A 144 -11.96 -8.52 8.74
CA GLY A 144 -12.52 -8.32 7.39
C GLY A 144 -12.30 -6.94 6.77
N GLY A 145 -11.48 -6.09 7.37
CA GLY A 145 -11.37 -4.67 7.01
C GLY A 145 -10.39 -4.33 5.89
N TYR A 146 -9.56 -5.27 5.46
CA TYR A 146 -8.66 -5.04 4.32
C TYR A 146 -9.40 -5.15 2.99
N THR A 147 -9.34 -4.11 2.19
CA THR A 147 -10.00 -4.04 0.88
C THR A 147 -9.17 -4.67 -0.23
N ALA A 148 -7.84 -4.59 -0.15
CA ALA A 148 -6.94 -5.18 -1.13
C ALA A 148 -5.57 -5.52 -0.54
N PHE A 149 -4.92 -6.52 -1.16
CA PHE A 149 -3.50 -6.82 -0.98
C PHE A 149 -2.71 -6.40 -2.21
N ILE A 150 -1.58 -5.69 -2.03
CA ILE A 150 -0.79 -5.07 -3.10
C ILE A 150 0.68 -5.44 -2.93
N PRO A 151 1.16 -6.53 -3.57
CA PRO A 151 2.57 -6.88 -3.57
C PRO A 151 3.34 -6.07 -4.62
N TRP A 152 4.55 -5.63 -4.28
CA TRP A 152 5.45 -4.92 -5.17
C TRP A 152 6.90 -5.23 -4.86
N THR A 153 7.78 -5.14 -5.87
CA THR A 153 9.19 -5.43 -5.70
C THR A 153 9.95 -4.20 -5.24
N PHE A 154 10.95 -4.41 -4.39
CA PHE A 154 11.90 -3.37 -4.04
C PHE A 154 12.53 -2.75 -5.30
N GLN A 155 12.58 -1.43 -5.35
CA GLN A 155 13.21 -0.67 -6.42
C GLN A 155 14.55 -0.13 -5.91
N PRO A 156 15.71 -0.67 -6.37
CA PRO A 156 17.01 -0.37 -5.78
C PRO A 156 17.57 1.00 -6.16
N GLY A 157 17.13 1.56 -7.28
CA GLY A 157 17.65 2.82 -7.79
C GLY A 157 17.52 3.94 -6.72
N ASN A 158 18.54 4.77 -6.60
CA ASN A 158 18.59 5.94 -5.72
C ASN A 158 18.23 5.72 -4.23
N THR A 159 18.09 4.48 -3.76
CA THR A 159 17.67 4.21 -2.37
C THR A 159 18.87 4.26 -1.40
N PRO A 160 18.68 4.78 -0.16
CA PRO A 160 19.72 4.77 0.86
C PRO A 160 20.24 3.38 1.19
N LEU A 161 19.39 2.34 1.08
CA LEU A 161 19.73 0.95 1.37
C LEU A 161 20.89 0.46 0.47
N MET A 162 20.89 0.85 -0.80
CA MET A 162 21.94 0.48 -1.75
C MET A 162 23.28 1.22 -1.54
N LYS A 163 23.29 2.24 -0.68
CA LYS A 163 24.52 2.94 -0.26
C LYS A 163 25.25 2.21 0.86
N ILE A 164 24.65 1.20 1.47
CA ILE A 164 25.23 0.37 2.53
C ILE A 164 25.87 -0.86 1.88
N PRO A 165 27.23 -0.99 1.82
CA PRO A 165 27.89 -2.02 1.01
C PRO A 165 27.47 -3.46 1.36
N ALA A 166 27.29 -3.77 2.64
CA ALA A 166 26.89 -5.11 3.08
C ALA A 166 25.46 -5.46 2.63
N LEU A 167 24.52 -4.53 2.71
CA LEU A 167 23.14 -4.73 2.26
C LEU A 167 23.05 -4.77 0.74
N ARG A 168 23.78 -3.88 0.06
CA ARG A 168 23.89 -3.90 -1.40
C ARG A 168 24.37 -5.27 -1.89
N LYS A 169 25.47 -5.77 -1.31
CA LYS A 169 25.99 -7.10 -1.67
C LYS A 169 24.97 -8.19 -1.42
N GLN A 170 24.29 -8.16 -0.28
CA GLN A 170 23.23 -9.16 0.04
C GLN A 170 22.09 -9.13 -0.98
N ILE A 171 21.63 -7.93 -1.38
CA ILE A 171 20.57 -7.76 -2.36
C ILE A 171 21.04 -8.26 -3.75
N GLU A 172 22.28 -7.92 -4.14
CA GLU A 172 22.87 -8.38 -5.40
C GLU A 172 23.09 -9.90 -5.43
N ASP A 173 23.54 -10.50 -4.31
CA ASP A 173 23.76 -11.95 -4.17
C ASP A 173 22.45 -12.77 -4.20
N LEU A 174 21.34 -12.22 -3.66
CA LEU A 174 20.02 -12.83 -3.75
C LEU A 174 19.51 -12.86 -5.20
N GLY A 175 20.15 -12.08 -6.07
CA GLY A 175 19.76 -11.89 -7.46
C GLY A 175 18.39 -11.20 -7.56
N TYR A 176 18.31 -10.17 -8.37
CA TYR A 176 17.01 -9.62 -8.73
C TYR A 176 16.21 -10.71 -9.44
N LEU A 177 15.26 -11.27 -8.72
CA LEU A 177 14.45 -12.34 -9.24
C LEU A 177 13.47 -11.85 -10.32
N GLY A 178 13.46 -10.52 -10.57
CA GLY A 178 12.76 -9.90 -11.67
C GLY A 178 11.26 -10.21 -11.71
N SER A 179 10.68 -10.10 -12.89
CA SER A 179 9.25 -10.29 -13.11
C SER A 179 8.75 -11.69 -12.78
N SER A 180 9.60 -12.73 -12.89
CA SER A 180 9.19 -14.09 -12.57
C SER A 180 9.02 -14.32 -11.07
N ASP A 181 9.84 -13.69 -10.22
CA ASP A 181 9.63 -13.72 -8.77
C ASP A 181 8.38 -12.93 -8.37
N TYR A 182 8.15 -11.79 -9.00
CA TYR A 182 6.95 -11.00 -8.80
C TYR A 182 5.68 -11.81 -9.11
N LEU A 183 5.59 -12.40 -10.31
CA LEU A 183 4.44 -13.19 -10.73
C LEU A 183 4.22 -14.43 -9.85
N ARG A 184 5.30 -15.11 -9.45
CA ARG A 184 5.24 -16.24 -8.52
C ARG A 184 4.72 -15.81 -7.15
N THR A 185 5.24 -14.72 -6.61
CA THR A 185 4.82 -14.18 -5.31
C THR A 185 3.35 -13.76 -5.34
N LEU A 186 2.90 -13.12 -6.43
CA LEU A 186 1.51 -12.76 -6.62
C LEU A 186 0.59 -13.99 -6.67
N ALA A 187 0.97 -15.04 -7.41
CA ALA A 187 0.20 -16.29 -7.47
C ALA A 187 0.11 -16.98 -6.11
N ILE A 188 1.23 -17.03 -5.37
CA ILE A 188 1.25 -17.57 -4.00
C ILE A 188 0.37 -16.70 -3.08
N SER A 189 0.40 -15.37 -3.23
CA SER A 189 -0.46 -14.46 -2.47
C SER A 189 -1.95 -14.78 -2.68
N ARG A 190 -2.38 -15.04 -3.93
CA ARG A 190 -3.77 -15.40 -4.23
C ARG A 190 -4.20 -16.70 -3.55
N ILE A 191 -3.29 -17.68 -3.45
CA ILE A 191 -3.56 -18.97 -2.79
C ILE A 191 -3.55 -18.80 -1.27
N ALA A 192 -2.55 -18.08 -0.73
CA ALA A 192 -2.37 -17.91 0.71
C ALA A 192 -3.40 -16.96 1.33
N LEU A 193 -3.87 -15.97 0.59
CA LEU A 193 -4.81 -14.93 1.01
C LEU A 193 -6.18 -15.10 0.34
N ASP A 194 -6.76 -16.30 0.41
CA ASP A 194 -8.09 -16.60 -0.17
C ASP A 194 -9.22 -15.80 0.49
N ASN A 195 -8.99 -15.26 1.69
CA ASN A 195 -9.87 -14.34 2.40
C ASN A 195 -9.76 -12.87 1.94
N PHE A 196 -8.82 -12.54 1.03
CA PHE A 196 -8.74 -11.24 0.38
C PHE A 196 -9.50 -11.23 -0.95
N ARG A 197 -10.53 -10.39 -1.04
CA ARG A 197 -11.30 -10.25 -2.28
C ARG A 197 -10.45 -9.75 -3.44
N ASN A 198 -9.62 -8.73 -3.18
CA ASN A 198 -8.87 -8.04 -4.22
C ASN A 198 -7.35 -8.21 -4.02
N LEU A 199 -6.68 -8.63 -5.10
CA LEU A 199 -5.24 -8.57 -5.26
C LEU A 199 -4.93 -7.59 -6.40
N GLN A 200 -4.21 -6.53 -6.06
CA GLN A 200 -3.88 -5.48 -7.03
C GLN A 200 -2.52 -5.72 -7.67
N SER A 201 -2.47 -5.57 -8.98
CA SER A 201 -1.23 -5.53 -9.75
C SER A 201 -0.42 -4.28 -9.46
N SER A 202 0.89 -4.41 -9.29
CA SER A 202 1.80 -3.28 -9.21
C SER A 202 2.48 -2.99 -10.57
N TRP A 203 1.68 -2.68 -11.59
CA TRP A 203 2.20 -2.29 -12.90
C TRP A 203 3.12 -1.07 -12.83
N VAL A 204 2.94 -0.22 -11.84
CA VAL A 204 3.80 0.96 -11.60
C VAL A 204 5.26 0.58 -11.42
N THR A 205 5.54 -0.56 -10.78
CA THR A 205 6.90 -1.09 -10.59
C THR A 205 7.33 -2.08 -11.67
N GLN A 206 6.36 -2.74 -12.34
CA GLN A 206 6.62 -3.87 -13.25
C GLN A 206 6.48 -3.52 -14.74
N GLY A 207 5.84 -2.41 -15.06
CA GLY A 207 5.52 -2.01 -16.42
C GLY A 207 4.29 -2.71 -17.01
N LYS A 208 3.86 -2.24 -18.21
CA LYS A 208 2.62 -2.64 -18.88
C LYS A 208 2.54 -4.16 -19.13
N ALA A 209 3.58 -4.75 -19.70
CA ALA A 209 3.57 -6.16 -20.11
C ALA A 209 3.43 -7.12 -18.92
N VAL A 210 4.20 -6.90 -17.86
CA VAL A 210 4.10 -7.72 -16.65
C VAL A 210 2.80 -7.42 -15.90
N GLY A 211 2.37 -6.16 -15.85
CA GLY A 211 1.07 -5.76 -15.30
C GLY A 211 -0.09 -6.52 -15.94
N GLN A 212 -0.09 -6.68 -17.27
CA GLN A 212 -1.09 -7.50 -17.99
C GLN A 212 -1.02 -8.97 -17.58
N LEU A 213 0.18 -9.56 -17.49
CA LEU A 213 0.36 -10.96 -17.08
C LEU A 213 -0.16 -11.24 -15.67
N THR A 214 -0.14 -10.26 -14.75
CA THR A 214 -0.64 -10.44 -13.39
C THR A 214 -2.07 -10.94 -13.32
N LEU A 215 -2.91 -10.58 -14.31
CA LEU A 215 -4.31 -11.00 -14.39
C LEU A 215 -4.46 -12.53 -14.51
N HIS A 216 -3.44 -13.23 -15.06
CA HIS A 216 -3.37 -14.69 -15.10
C HIS A 216 -2.67 -15.30 -13.88
N TYR A 217 -2.07 -14.45 -13.02
CA TYR A 217 -1.34 -14.87 -11.81
C TYR A 217 -2.07 -14.49 -10.53
N GLY A 218 -3.36 -14.18 -10.61
CA GLY A 218 -4.22 -14.01 -9.44
C GLY A 218 -4.60 -12.57 -9.12
N ALA A 219 -4.06 -11.56 -9.79
CA ALA A 219 -4.58 -10.20 -9.69
C ALA A 219 -5.96 -10.11 -10.33
N ASN A 220 -6.84 -9.33 -9.71
CA ASN A 220 -8.16 -8.97 -10.25
C ASN A 220 -8.40 -7.46 -10.23
N ASP A 221 -7.36 -6.69 -9.97
CA ASP A 221 -7.41 -5.22 -9.95
C ASP A 221 -6.09 -4.66 -10.50
N LEU A 222 -6.15 -3.68 -11.40
CA LEU A 222 -4.99 -2.97 -11.91
C LEU A 222 -4.70 -1.66 -11.15
N GLY A 223 -5.44 -1.40 -10.08
CA GLY A 223 -5.27 -0.19 -9.29
C GLY A 223 -5.83 1.05 -9.96
N SER A 224 -5.26 2.18 -9.59
CA SER A 224 -5.67 3.51 -10.05
C SER A 224 -4.62 4.12 -10.96
N LEU A 225 -5.06 5.00 -11.86
CA LEU A 225 -4.16 5.92 -12.55
C LEU A 225 -3.75 7.03 -11.58
N MET A 226 -2.47 7.37 -11.59
CA MET A 226 -1.93 8.45 -10.78
C MET A 226 -1.66 9.67 -11.67
N MET A 227 -2.17 10.83 -11.26
CA MET A 227 -1.82 12.10 -11.91
C MET A 227 -0.37 12.47 -11.61
N GLU A 228 0.06 12.22 -10.37
CA GLU A 228 1.43 12.37 -9.90
C GLU A 228 1.82 11.10 -9.14
N GLU A 229 2.98 10.53 -9.49
CA GLU A 229 3.57 9.40 -8.81
C GLU A 229 4.98 9.83 -8.33
N SER A 230 5.13 9.99 -7.03
CA SER A 230 6.36 10.53 -6.43
C SER A 230 7.17 9.48 -5.67
N VAL A 231 6.65 8.27 -5.44
CA VAL A 231 7.31 7.25 -4.61
C VAL A 231 8.24 6.37 -5.44
N VAL A 232 7.72 5.78 -6.51
CA VAL A 232 8.47 4.86 -7.37
C VAL A 232 9.37 5.64 -8.32
N SER A 233 8.94 6.82 -8.75
CA SER A 233 9.74 7.73 -9.60
C SER A 233 11.01 8.21 -8.92
N GLU A 234 11.01 8.47 -7.61
CA GLU A 234 12.21 8.79 -6.83
C GLU A 234 13.25 7.65 -6.86
N ALA A 235 12.82 6.41 -6.99
CA ALA A 235 13.69 5.26 -7.18
C ALA A 235 14.16 5.09 -8.65
N GLY A 236 13.78 6.00 -9.54
CA GLY A 236 14.20 6.00 -10.95
C GLY A 236 13.35 5.13 -11.88
N VAL A 237 12.17 4.70 -11.43
CA VAL A 237 11.25 3.89 -12.24
C VAL A 237 10.01 4.70 -12.58
N SER A 238 9.63 4.73 -13.86
CA SER A 238 8.44 5.43 -14.34
C SER A 238 7.77 4.65 -15.47
N HIS A 239 6.52 4.30 -15.27
CA HIS A 239 5.68 3.62 -16.26
C HIS A 239 4.35 4.37 -16.40
N PRO A 240 4.30 5.49 -17.14
CA PRO A 240 3.05 6.22 -17.33
C PRO A 240 2.08 5.39 -18.17
N LEU A 241 0.88 5.18 -17.66
CA LEU A 241 -0.22 4.53 -18.38
C LEU A 241 -1.44 5.45 -18.40
N THR A 242 -2.25 5.30 -19.44
CA THR A 242 -3.56 5.93 -19.56
C THR A 242 -4.67 4.92 -19.22
N ARG A 243 -5.91 5.40 -19.04
CA ARG A 243 -7.07 4.53 -18.87
C ARG A 243 -7.19 3.55 -20.04
N ARG A 244 -6.99 4.03 -21.27
CA ARG A 244 -7.01 3.18 -22.47
C ARG A 244 -5.98 2.06 -22.39
N ASP A 245 -4.77 2.33 -21.88
CA ASP A 245 -3.76 1.30 -21.68
C ASP A 245 -4.21 0.22 -20.72
N LEU A 246 -4.87 0.59 -19.61
CA LEU A 246 -5.40 -0.38 -18.64
C LEU A 246 -6.52 -1.21 -19.27
N ASP A 247 -7.44 -0.59 -19.99
CA ASP A 247 -8.51 -1.30 -20.70
C ASP A 247 -7.94 -2.28 -21.75
N GLU A 248 -6.93 -1.86 -22.53
CA GLU A 248 -6.22 -2.72 -23.49
C GLU A 248 -5.50 -3.90 -22.83
N MET A 249 -4.88 -3.67 -21.63
CA MET A 249 -4.24 -4.75 -20.86
C MET A 249 -5.27 -5.79 -20.43
N ILE A 250 -6.43 -5.36 -19.93
CA ILE A 250 -7.49 -6.26 -19.45
C ILE A 250 -8.09 -7.05 -20.60
N VAL A 251 -8.46 -6.37 -21.69
CA VAL A 251 -9.03 -7.02 -22.90
C VAL A 251 -8.01 -7.96 -23.53
N GLY A 252 -6.75 -7.53 -23.67
CA GLY A 252 -5.67 -8.34 -24.22
C GLY A 252 -5.32 -9.57 -23.40
N ALA A 253 -5.64 -9.57 -22.11
CA ALA A 253 -5.56 -10.73 -21.23
C ALA A 253 -6.82 -11.62 -21.27
N GLY A 254 -7.84 -11.28 -22.08
CA GLY A 254 -9.08 -12.06 -22.21
C GLY A 254 -10.13 -11.78 -21.15
N PHE A 255 -10.01 -10.68 -20.40
CA PHE A 255 -10.95 -10.28 -19.36
C PHE A 255 -11.77 -9.06 -19.80
N GLN A 256 -12.86 -8.77 -19.07
CA GLN A 256 -13.68 -7.60 -19.28
C GLN A 256 -13.27 -6.49 -18.29
N PRO A 257 -12.94 -5.27 -18.77
CA PRO A 257 -12.65 -4.16 -17.90
C PRO A 257 -13.92 -3.66 -17.19
N VAL A 258 -13.80 -3.43 -15.89
CA VAL A 258 -14.85 -2.86 -15.04
C VAL A 258 -14.25 -1.72 -14.24
N LEU A 259 -14.86 -0.54 -14.31
CA LEU A 259 -14.51 0.58 -13.43
C LEU A 259 -15.03 0.30 -12.04
N ARG A 260 -14.23 0.61 -11.01
CA ARG A 260 -14.61 0.50 -9.62
C ARG A 260 -14.43 1.83 -8.86
N ASP A 261 -15.17 1.97 -7.78
CA ASP A 261 -14.96 3.06 -6.82
C ASP A 261 -13.77 2.77 -5.86
N ASN A 262 -13.54 3.69 -4.92
CA ASN A 262 -12.49 3.56 -3.92
C ASN A 262 -12.81 2.52 -2.83
N GLY A 263 -14.07 2.10 -2.71
CA GLY A 263 -14.53 0.98 -1.89
C GLY A 263 -14.47 -0.38 -2.59
N TYR A 264 -13.89 -0.44 -3.80
CA TYR A 264 -13.81 -1.64 -4.65
C TYR A 264 -15.17 -2.16 -5.13
N ASN A 265 -16.18 -1.30 -5.22
CA ASN A 265 -17.47 -1.65 -5.81
C ASN A 265 -17.50 -1.29 -7.30
N PRO A 266 -18.07 -2.14 -8.18
CA PRO A 266 -18.26 -1.78 -9.57
C PRO A 266 -19.07 -0.48 -9.72
N VAL A 267 -18.62 0.39 -10.61
CA VAL A 267 -19.33 1.62 -10.99
C VAL A 267 -19.98 1.39 -12.35
N ALA A 268 -21.27 1.72 -12.45
CA ALA A 268 -22.06 1.54 -13.67
C ALA A 268 -21.62 2.50 -14.80
#